data_bb6d0335814685be1ff0127cff919fe1
#
_entry.id   bb6d0335814685be1ff0127cff919fe1
#
_cell.length_a   1.000
_cell.length_b   1.000
_cell.length_c   1.000
_cell.angle_alpha   90.00
_cell.angle_beta   90.00
_cell.angle_gamma   90.00
#
_symmetry.space_group_name_H-M   'P 1'
#
loop_
_entity.id
_entity.type
_entity.pdbx_description
1 polymer ?
#
loop_
_entity_poly.entity_id
_entity_poly.type
_entity_poly.pdbx_seq_one_letter_code
_entity_poly.pdbx_strand_id
1 'polypeptide(L)'
;LMSFDLRLVDPITEPTVLVVARVAELLNRKPEGSFVVVVEDLLGDPVVIRNGPFMNDGRPMPTRYWLINKDLIRRVSVLEGAGGVGRAEESIDSELLAKTHESYAKERNSHIADNHEGPRPFGGVGGTRRGVKCLHAHLAHRLAGGSDPVGEWVINQIAEGTA
;
A
#
# COMPACT_ATOMS: atom_id res chain seq x y z
N LEU A 1 3.46 11.28 14.01
CA LEU A 1 3.97 10.38 12.96
C LEU A 1 5.35 9.94 13.36
N MET A 2 5.35 8.98 14.21
CA MET A 2 6.52 8.67 14.99
C MET A 2 7.15 7.38 14.51
N SER A 3 8.40 7.44 14.38
CA SER A 3 9.40 6.41 14.57
C SER A 3 9.83 5.53 13.41
N PHE A 4 9.47 5.82 12.16
CA PHE A 4 10.08 5.07 11.05
C PHE A 4 11.09 5.89 10.25
N ASP A 5 11.36 7.15 10.65
CA ASP A 5 12.25 8.04 9.90
C ASP A 5 11.92 8.05 8.39
N LEU A 6 10.63 8.21 8.08
CA LEU A 6 10.09 8.17 6.72
C LEU A 6 9.67 9.56 6.26
N ARG A 7 9.75 9.80 4.97
CA ARG A 7 9.26 11.02 4.33
C ARG A 7 8.36 10.71 3.14
N LEU A 8 7.29 11.48 3.00
CA LEU A 8 6.55 11.58 1.75
C LEU A 8 7.40 12.29 0.72
N VAL A 9 7.38 11.80 -0.51
CA VAL A 9 8.07 12.44 -1.63
C VAL A 9 7.06 12.82 -2.70
N ASP A 10 7.31 13.95 -3.35
CA ASP A 10 6.55 14.32 -4.54
C ASP A 10 6.88 13.33 -5.65
N PRO A 11 5.88 12.60 -6.16
CA PRO A 11 6.15 11.55 -7.11
C PRO A 11 6.66 12.14 -8.42
N ILE A 12 7.86 11.73 -8.80
CA ILE A 12 8.39 11.99 -10.14
C ILE A 12 7.56 11.16 -11.12
N THR A 13 7.14 11.76 -12.21
CA THR A 13 6.23 11.18 -13.20
C THR A 13 6.75 9.86 -13.79
N GLU A 14 8.09 9.73 -13.90
CA GLU A 14 8.74 8.49 -14.33
C GLU A 14 9.96 8.20 -13.45
N PRO A 15 10.03 7.00 -12.84
CA PRO A 15 11.21 6.64 -12.04
C PRO A 15 12.43 6.45 -12.92
N THR A 16 13.60 6.89 -12.41
CA THR A 16 14.88 6.68 -13.10
C THR A 16 15.22 5.19 -13.18
N VAL A 17 16.13 4.82 -14.08
CA VAL A 17 16.62 3.45 -14.22
C VAL A 17 17.16 2.90 -12.89
N LEU A 18 17.84 3.72 -12.08
CA LEU A 18 18.35 3.33 -10.77
C LEU A 18 17.22 3.03 -9.78
N VAL A 19 16.19 3.86 -9.76
CA VAL A 19 14.99 3.63 -8.91
C VAL A 19 14.27 2.36 -9.35
N VAL A 20 14.09 2.13 -10.64
CA VAL A 20 13.47 0.89 -11.15
C VAL A 20 14.27 -0.34 -10.73
N ALA A 21 15.61 -0.29 -10.86
CA ALA A 21 16.47 -1.38 -10.44
C ALA A 21 16.38 -1.66 -8.93
N ARG A 22 16.38 -0.59 -8.10
CA ARG A 22 16.24 -0.73 -6.65
C ARG A 22 14.89 -1.29 -6.23
N VAL A 23 13.80 -0.83 -6.83
CA VAL A 23 12.46 -1.37 -6.57
C VAL A 23 12.36 -2.84 -6.99
N ALA A 24 12.93 -3.21 -8.14
CA ALA A 24 12.97 -4.60 -8.59
C ALA A 24 13.73 -5.52 -7.60
N GLU A 25 14.83 -5.03 -7.03
CA GLU A 25 15.60 -5.72 -5.99
C GLU A 25 14.75 -5.90 -4.70
N LEU A 26 14.08 -4.84 -4.24
CA LEU A 26 13.23 -4.90 -3.05
C LEU A 26 12.03 -5.85 -3.24
N LEU A 27 11.44 -5.86 -4.43
CA LEU A 27 10.33 -6.77 -4.80
C LEU A 27 10.78 -8.21 -5.09
N ASN A 28 12.09 -8.46 -5.28
CA ASN A 28 12.65 -9.70 -5.83
C ASN A 28 12.06 -10.09 -7.21
N ARG A 29 11.59 -9.12 -7.98
CA ARG A 29 11.05 -9.30 -9.34
C ARG A 29 10.97 -7.96 -10.07
N LYS A 30 10.88 -8.01 -11.39
CA LYS A 30 10.63 -6.81 -12.17
C LYS A 30 9.22 -6.28 -11.90
N PRO A 31 9.04 -4.94 -11.76
CA PRO A 31 7.71 -4.34 -11.74
C PRO A 31 6.92 -4.67 -13.02
N GLU A 32 5.67 -5.09 -12.84
CA GLU A 32 4.80 -5.52 -13.96
C GLU A 32 3.85 -4.42 -14.44
N GLY A 33 3.99 -3.21 -13.93
CA GLY A 33 3.19 -2.04 -14.30
C GLY A 33 3.93 -0.75 -14.01
N SER A 34 3.34 0.38 -14.41
CA SER A 34 3.83 1.69 -14.05
C SER A 34 3.74 1.91 -12.53
N PHE A 35 4.73 2.59 -11.98
CA PHE A 35 4.73 2.96 -10.56
C PHE A 35 5.51 4.25 -10.35
N VAL A 36 5.30 4.86 -9.18
CA VAL A 36 6.13 5.93 -8.64
C VAL A 36 6.43 5.66 -7.18
N VAL A 37 7.60 6.11 -6.69
CA VAL A 37 7.91 6.08 -5.25
C VAL A 37 7.16 7.24 -4.59
N VAL A 38 6.46 6.97 -3.49
CA VAL A 38 5.69 7.99 -2.75
C VAL A 38 6.14 8.13 -1.30
N VAL A 39 6.87 7.14 -0.78
CA VAL A 39 7.49 7.19 0.55
C VAL A 39 8.91 6.66 0.46
N GLU A 40 9.85 7.39 1.04
CA GLU A 40 11.25 7.01 1.20
C GLU A 40 11.65 7.07 2.67
N ASP A 41 12.72 6.35 3.02
CA ASP A 41 13.41 6.56 4.28
C ASP A 41 14.31 7.82 4.24
N LEU A 42 14.98 8.14 5.33
CA LEU A 42 15.88 9.30 5.40
C LEU A 42 17.13 9.17 4.52
N LEU A 43 17.47 7.96 4.09
CA LEU A 43 18.57 7.70 3.18
C LEU A 43 18.16 7.78 1.71
N GLY A 44 16.85 7.95 1.45
CA GLY A 44 16.27 8.00 0.10
C GLY A 44 15.95 6.62 -0.48
N ASP A 45 15.95 5.57 0.35
CA ASP A 45 15.58 4.23 -0.12
C ASP A 45 14.05 4.08 -0.20
N PRO A 46 13.49 3.48 -1.27
CA PRO A 46 12.05 3.36 -1.45
C PRO A 46 11.39 2.51 -0.36
N VAL A 47 10.29 3.01 0.21
CA VAL A 47 9.50 2.34 1.25
C VAL A 47 8.11 1.96 0.77
N VAL A 48 7.44 2.87 0.05
CA VAL A 48 6.12 2.62 -0.56
C VAL A 48 6.15 3.09 -2.00
N ILE A 49 5.66 2.24 -2.89
CA ILE A 49 5.37 2.60 -4.27
C ILE A 49 3.87 2.71 -4.50
N ARG A 50 3.47 3.61 -5.42
CA ARG A 50 2.10 3.77 -5.91
C ARG A 50 2.02 3.25 -7.33
N ASN A 51 1.22 2.22 -7.53
CA ASN A 51 1.03 1.57 -8.82
C ASN A 51 -0.03 2.27 -9.68
N GLY A 52 0.11 2.21 -10.98
CA GLY A 52 -0.99 2.47 -11.91
C GLY A 52 -2.11 1.44 -11.75
N PRO A 53 -3.31 1.71 -12.28
CA PRO A 53 -4.46 0.81 -12.14
C PRO A 53 -4.39 -0.46 -13.00
N PHE A 54 -3.39 -0.59 -13.87
CA PHE A 54 -3.19 -1.73 -14.75
C PHE A 54 -1.73 -2.16 -14.80
N MET A 55 -1.53 -3.46 -15.04
CA MET A 55 -0.23 -4.03 -15.40
C MET A 55 0.11 -3.72 -16.86
N ASN A 56 1.36 -3.96 -17.26
CA ASN A 56 1.83 -3.72 -18.64
C ASN A 56 1.09 -4.57 -19.69
N ASP A 57 0.53 -5.70 -19.29
CA ASP A 57 -0.26 -6.59 -20.15
C ASP A 57 -1.76 -6.28 -20.12
N GLY A 58 -2.18 -5.18 -19.49
CA GLY A 58 -3.56 -4.74 -19.39
C GLY A 58 -4.38 -5.38 -18.27
N ARG A 59 -3.83 -6.34 -17.51
CA ARG A 59 -4.54 -6.90 -16.36
C ARG A 59 -4.74 -5.84 -15.28
N PRO A 60 -5.88 -5.86 -14.58
CA PRO A 60 -6.12 -4.95 -13.47
C PRO A 60 -5.12 -5.09 -12.33
N MET A 61 -4.68 -3.95 -11.79
CA MET A 61 -3.85 -3.85 -10.60
C MET A 61 -4.71 -3.27 -9.45
N PRO A 62 -5.33 -4.11 -8.61
CA PRO A 62 -6.20 -3.63 -7.55
C PRO A 62 -5.45 -2.91 -6.43
N THR A 63 -4.18 -3.28 -6.20
CA THR A 63 -3.38 -2.75 -5.09
C THR A 63 -2.62 -1.51 -5.54
N ARG A 64 -3.14 -0.35 -5.16
CA ARG A 64 -2.59 0.97 -5.48
C ARG A 64 -1.26 1.25 -4.78
N TYR A 65 -1.12 0.86 -3.53
CA TYR A 65 0.06 1.11 -2.70
C TYR A 65 0.70 -0.19 -2.25
N TRP A 66 2.00 -0.34 -2.50
CA TRP A 66 2.78 -1.49 -2.07
C TRP A 66 3.87 -1.09 -1.10
N LEU A 67 3.88 -1.75 0.06
CA LEU A 67 4.98 -1.70 1.00
C LEU A 67 6.13 -2.56 0.45
N ILE A 68 7.31 -1.96 0.30
CA ILE A 68 8.49 -2.65 -0.27
C ILE A 68 9.71 -2.62 0.63
N ASN A 69 9.67 -1.87 1.74
CA ASN A 69 10.73 -1.90 2.75
C ASN A 69 10.74 -3.24 3.49
N LYS A 70 11.86 -3.95 3.42
CA LYS A 70 11.98 -5.32 3.94
C LYS A 70 11.81 -5.43 5.46
N ASP A 71 12.27 -4.45 6.23
CA ASP A 71 12.10 -4.46 7.69
C ASP A 71 10.63 -4.27 8.09
N LEU A 72 9.95 -3.31 7.50
CA LEU A 72 8.52 -3.11 7.75
C LEU A 72 7.69 -4.32 7.29
N ILE A 73 7.99 -4.90 6.14
CA ILE A 73 7.33 -6.12 5.66
C ILE A 73 7.51 -7.24 6.69
N ARG A 74 8.72 -7.46 7.20
CA ARG A 74 8.98 -8.48 8.21
C ARG A 74 8.18 -8.24 9.49
N ARG A 75 8.14 -7.01 10.00
CA ARG A 75 7.38 -6.65 11.22
C ARG A 75 5.89 -6.88 11.02
N VAL A 76 5.33 -6.44 9.89
CA VAL A 76 3.92 -6.67 9.58
C VAL A 76 3.61 -8.16 9.41
N SER A 77 4.52 -8.93 8.80
CA SER A 77 4.35 -10.38 8.65
C SER A 77 4.31 -11.09 10.01
N VAL A 78 5.13 -10.68 10.97
CA VAL A 78 5.08 -11.20 12.35
C VAL A 78 3.74 -10.86 12.99
N LEU A 79 3.27 -9.62 12.83
CA LEU A 79 1.98 -9.18 13.35
C LEU A 79 0.80 -9.97 12.73
N GLU A 80 0.81 -10.19 11.41
CA GLU A 80 -0.20 -11.02 10.73
C GLU A 80 -0.15 -12.47 11.22
N GLY A 81 1.04 -13.06 11.35
CA GLY A 81 1.24 -14.41 11.86
C GLY A 81 0.76 -14.61 13.31
N ALA A 82 0.73 -13.54 14.10
CA ALA A 82 0.18 -13.53 15.47
C ALA A 82 -1.33 -13.20 15.52
N GLY A 83 -2.05 -13.34 14.42
CA GLY A 83 -3.50 -13.06 14.36
C GLY A 83 -3.86 -11.58 14.25
N GLY A 84 -2.92 -10.75 13.80
CA GLY A 84 -3.09 -9.29 13.69
C GLY A 84 -4.23 -8.87 12.78
N VAL A 85 -4.52 -9.61 11.71
CA VAL A 85 -5.63 -9.31 10.80
C VAL A 85 -6.98 -9.31 11.55
N GLY A 86 -7.27 -10.37 12.30
CA GLY A 86 -8.50 -10.47 13.09
C GLY A 86 -8.60 -9.38 14.15
N ARG A 87 -7.50 -9.15 14.91
CA ARG A 87 -7.47 -8.09 15.92
C ARG A 87 -7.69 -6.69 15.35
N ALA A 88 -7.10 -6.40 14.20
CA ALA A 88 -7.33 -5.13 13.50
C ALA A 88 -8.80 -4.97 13.09
N GLU A 89 -9.39 -6.02 12.50
CA GLU A 89 -10.78 -6.01 12.07
C GLU A 89 -11.74 -5.81 13.25
N GLU A 90 -11.49 -6.45 14.39
CA GLU A 90 -12.28 -6.29 15.62
C GLU A 90 -12.12 -4.89 16.26
N SER A 91 -10.97 -4.26 16.08
CA SER A 91 -10.63 -2.97 16.68
C SER A 91 -11.16 -1.77 15.92
N ILE A 92 -11.50 -1.93 14.65
CA ILE A 92 -11.88 -0.83 13.75
C ILE A 92 -13.38 -0.87 13.48
N ASP A 93 -14.03 0.28 13.56
CA ASP A 93 -15.42 0.43 13.19
C ASP A 93 -15.66 0.03 11.73
N SER A 94 -16.66 -0.82 11.51
CA SER A 94 -16.93 -1.42 10.20
C SER A 94 -17.38 -0.40 9.15
N GLU A 95 -18.08 0.68 9.55
CA GLU A 95 -18.46 1.75 8.62
C GLU A 95 -17.26 2.59 8.23
N LEU A 96 -16.34 2.85 9.17
CA LEU A 96 -15.10 3.55 8.90
C LEU A 96 -14.20 2.74 7.96
N LEU A 97 -14.13 1.44 8.16
CA LEU A 97 -13.40 0.54 7.27
C LEU A 97 -14.02 0.50 5.87
N ALA A 98 -15.34 0.46 5.76
CA ALA A 98 -16.04 0.52 4.47
C ALA A 98 -15.75 1.83 3.71
N LYS A 99 -15.77 2.97 4.39
CA LYS A 99 -15.39 4.28 3.82
C LYS A 99 -13.94 4.31 3.35
N THR A 100 -13.04 3.66 4.09
CA THR A 100 -11.63 3.53 3.70
C THR A 100 -11.50 2.76 2.39
N HIS A 101 -12.19 1.63 2.25
CA HIS A 101 -12.20 0.85 1.00
C HIS A 101 -12.80 1.64 -0.17
N GLU A 102 -13.88 2.36 0.06
CA GLU A 102 -14.54 3.18 -0.97
C GLU A 102 -13.64 4.33 -1.44
N SER A 103 -13.04 5.07 -0.52
CA SER A 103 -12.13 6.17 -0.83
C SER A 103 -10.90 5.70 -1.59
N TYR A 104 -10.31 4.57 -1.17
CA TYR A 104 -9.19 3.95 -1.86
C TYR A 104 -9.54 3.54 -3.30
N ALA A 105 -10.68 2.86 -3.48
CA ALA A 105 -11.15 2.45 -4.79
C ALA A 105 -11.44 3.65 -5.70
N LYS A 106 -12.07 4.69 -5.15
CA LYS A 106 -12.36 5.94 -5.88
C LYS A 106 -11.08 6.63 -6.36
N GLU A 107 -10.10 6.78 -5.47
CA GLU A 107 -8.79 7.37 -5.82
C GLU A 107 -8.11 6.56 -6.93
N ARG A 108 -7.97 5.24 -6.76
CA ARG A 108 -7.38 4.38 -7.80
C ARG A 108 -8.12 4.49 -9.13
N ASN A 109 -9.44 4.41 -9.11
CA ASN A 109 -10.26 4.38 -10.32
C ASN A 109 -10.31 5.74 -11.03
N SER A 110 -10.04 6.85 -10.35
CA SER A 110 -9.94 8.18 -10.97
C SER A 110 -8.80 8.29 -11.99
N HIS A 111 -7.85 7.35 -11.96
CA HIS A 111 -6.73 7.26 -12.90
C HIS A 111 -7.02 6.33 -14.10
N ILE A 112 -8.23 5.81 -14.20
CA ILE A 112 -8.67 5.00 -15.35
C ILE A 112 -9.34 5.92 -16.36
N ALA A 113 -8.90 5.85 -17.62
CA ALA A 113 -9.50 6.64 -18.69
C ALA A 113 -11.00 6.34 -18.85
N ASP A 114 -11.81 7.37 -19.10
CA ASP A 114 -13.27 7.24 -19.22
C ASP A 114 -13.68 6.25 -20.32
N ASN A 115 -12.92 6.19 -21.41
CA ASN A 115 -13.12 5.30 -22.55
C ASN A 115 -12.45 3.92 -22.38
N HIS A 116 -12.00 3.57 -21.17
CA HIS A 116 -11.38 2.26 -20.93
C HIS A 116 -12.41 1.14 -21.16
N GLU A 117 -12.08 0.25 -22.07
CA GLU A 117 -12.81 -1.00 -22.33
C GLU A 117 -12.05 -2.18 -21.71
N GLY A 118 -12.77 -3.08 -21.05
CA GLY A 118 -12.18 -4.27 -20.44
C GLY A 118 -12.30 -4.32 -18.92
N PRO A 119 -11.66 -5.33 -18.28
CA PRO A 119 -11.72 -5.52 -16.84
C PRO A 119 -11.14 -4.32 -16.08
N ARG A 120 -11.79 -3.94 -14.98
CA ARG A 120 -11.34 -2.88 -14.08
C ARG A 120 -10.87 -3.48 -12.74
N PRO A 121 -9.94 -2.80 -12.03
CA PRO A 121 -9.55 -3.21 -10.69
C PRO A 121 -10.74 -3.30 -9.74
N PHE A 122 -10.73 -4.31 -8.89
CA PHE A 122 -11.82 -4.62 -7.97
C PHE A 122 -11.46 -4.26 -6.53
N GLY A 123 -12.49 -3.92 -5.75
CA GLY A 123 -12.40 -3.73 -4.31
C GLY A 123 -11.59 -2.50 -3.89
N GLY A 124 -11.41 -2.38 -2.59
CA GLY A 124 -10.61 -1.34 -1.92
C GLY A 124 -9.20 -1.81 -1.57
N VAL A 125 -8.77 -1.51 -0.34
CA VAL A 125 -7.45 -1.89 0.16
C VAL A 125 -7.28 -3.40 0.14
N GLY A 126 -6.18 -3.89 -0.43
CA GLY A 126 -5.91 -5.32 -0.59
C GLY A 126 -6.84 -6.04 -1.55
N GLY A 127 -7.66 -5.33 -2.34
CA GLY A 127 -8.60 -5.92 -3.30
C GLY A 127 -9.86 -6.51 -2.65
N THR A 128 -10.21 -6.12 -1.42
CA THR A 128 -11.47 -6.51 -0.76
C THR A 128 -12.44 -5.34 -0.64
N ARG A 129 -13.72 -5.63 -0.47
CA ARG A 129 -14.76 -4.63 -0.19
C ARG A 129 -15.14 -4.58 1.30
N ARG A 130 -14.82 -5.60 2.05
CA ARG A 130 -15.20 -5.74 3.45
C ARG A 130 -14.06 -6.38 4.24
N GLY A 131 -13.99 -6.05 5.51
CA GLY A 131 -13.02 -6.59 6.42
C GLY A 131 -11.58 -6.20 6.10
N VAL A 132 -10.65 -6.83 6.78
CA VAL A 132 -9.22 -6.64 6.62
C VAL A 132 -8.62 -7.88 5.95
N LYS A 133 -8.02 -7.70 4.78
CA LYS A 133 -7.39 -8.80 4.04
C LYS A 133 -5.89 -8.87 4.26
N CYS A 134 -5.23 -7.71 4.32
CA CYS A 134 -3.78 -7.61 4.32
C CYS A 134 -3.32 -6.35 5.06
N LEU A 135 -2.62 -6.51 6.17
CA LEU A 135 -2.08 -5.38 6.95
C LEU A 135 -1.00 -4.61 6.20
N HIS A 136 -0.23 -5.26 5.32
CA HIS A 136 0.79 -4.60 4.49
C HIS A 136 0.17 -3.54 3.56
N ALA A 137 -0.96 -3.87 2.94
CA ALA A 137 -1.66 -2.95 2.04
C ALA A 137 -2.23 -1.73 2.79
N HIS A 138 -2.80 -1.95 3.98
CA HIS A 138 -3.30 -0.88 4.84
C HIS A 138 -2.17 0.01 5.36
N LEU A 139 -1.05 -0.57 5.79
CA LEU A 139 0.11 0.19 6.22
C LEU A 139 0.67 1.03 5.06
N ALA A 140 0.84 0.46 3.88
CA ALA A 140 1.32 1.19 2.70
C ALA A 140 0.42 2.38 2.36
N HIS A 141 -0.90 2.19 2.37
CA HIS A 141 -1.89 3.26 2.15
C HIS A 141 -1.77 4.38 3.19
N ARG A 142 -1.66 4.02 4.47
CA ARG A 142 -1.51 5.00 5.57
C ARG A 142 -0.20 5.78 5.48
N LEU A 143 0.92 5.10 5.22
CA LEU A 143 2.23 5.74 5.07
C LEU A 143 2.27 6.69 3.87
N ALA A 144 1.56 6.38 2.80
CA ALA A 144 1.41 7.24 1.62
C ALA A 144 0.48 8.45 1.84
N GLY A 145 -0.01 8.68 3.06
CA GLY A 145 -0.87 9.80 3.42
C GLY A 145 -2.37 9.49 3.35
N GLY A 146 -2.76 8.26 3.08
CA GLY A 146 -4.16 7.84 3.08
C GLY A 146 -4.79 7.85 4.47
N SER A 147 -6.09 8.14 4.54
CA SER A 147 -6.87 7.98 5.75
C SER A 147 -7.23 6.50 5.93
N ASP A 148 -6.39 5.79 6.67
CA ASP A 148 -6.52 4.35 6.87
C ASP A 148 -6.38 3.99 8.36
N PRO A 149 -7.51 3.71 9.04
CA PRO A 149 -7.50 3.40 10.48
C PRO A 149 -6.83 2.06 10.78
N VAL A 150 -6.86 1.10 9.86
CA VAL A 150 -6.14 -0.17 10.01
C VAL A 150 -4.64 0.07 9.90
N GLY A 151 -4.19 0.88 8.93
CA GLY A 151 -2.79 1.26 8.81
C GLY A 151 -2.28 2.00 10.04
N GLU A 152 -3.09 2.88 10.62
CA GLU A 152 -2.77 3.55 11.89
C GLU A 152 -2.65 2.56 13.07
N TRP A 153 -3.57 1.60 13.15
CA TRP A 153 -3.53 0.53 14.13
C TRP A 153 -2.23 -0.28 14.00
N VAL A 154 -1.81 -0.63 12.77
CA VAL A 154 -0.55 -1.33 12.51
C VAL A 154 0.65 -0.55 12.99
N ILE A 155 0.71 0.76 12.72
CA ILE A 155 1.79 1.65 13.19
C ILE A 155 1.91 1.57 14.72
N ASN A 156 0.78 1.67 15.44
CA ASN A 156 0.76 1.62 16.89
C ASN A 156 1.24 0.26 17.41
N GLN A 157 0.82 -0.86 16.82
CA GLN A 157 1.26 -2.20 17.22
C GLN A 157 2.76 -2.39 17.03
N ILE A 158 3.32 -1.91 15.92
CA ILE A 158 4.76 -2.00 15.66
C ILE A 158 5.56 -1.10 16.61
N ALA A 159 5.06 0.10 16.92
CA ALA A 159 5.71 1.04 17.84
C ALA A 159 5.72 0.53 19.28
N GLU A 160 4.68 -0.19 19.71
CA GLU A 160 4.57 -0.79 21.04
C GLU A 160 5.42 -2.06 21.21
N GLY A 161 6.09 -2.50 20.16
CA GLY A 161 6.95 -3.69 20.19
C GLY A 161 6.17 -5.01 20.31
N THR A 162 4.89 -5.02 19.95
CA THR A 162 4.01 -6.20 19.93
C THR A 162 4.14 -7.02 18.64
N ALA A 163 5.10 -6.66 17.79
CA ALA A 163 5.45 -7.35 16.55
C ALA A 163 6.93 -7.74 16.53
#